data_53c934fad33024d187eea64727d343c4
#
_entry.id   53c934fad33024d187eea64727d343c4
#
_cell.length_a   1.000
_cell.length_b   1.000
_cell.length_c   1.000
_cell.angle_alpha   90.00
_cell.angle_beta   90.00
_cell.angle_gamma   90.00
#
_symmetry.space_group_name_H-M   'P 1'
#
loop_
_entity.id
_entity.type
_entity.pdbx_description
1 polymer ?
#
loop_
_entity_poly.entity_id
_entity_poly.type
_entity_poly.pdbx_seq_one_letter_code
_entity_poly.pdbx_strand_id
1 'polypeptide(L)'
;MAIIISDDDVRQHLTMAECIEAMRVAFSDYAEGKAITLPRVRYRSTTSDPERQYLANVHVGAVPSYGMACVRAGSNCLLQDSAIPGRKIHSNPEPVNWTVIILYDLATAEPVAFLHESYLSGLRVGATTGAAV
;
A
#
# COMPACT_ATOMS: atom_id res chain seq x y z
N MET A 1 16.18 5.19 14.88
CA MET A 1 16.73 4.60 13.62
C MET A 1 15.63 3.77 12.97
N ALA A 2 15.29 4.08 11.70
CA ALA A 2 14.25 3.34 10.96
C ALA A 2 14.72 1.91 10.63
N ILE A 3 13.77 0.95 10.66
CA ILE A 3 14.01 -0.44 10.26
C ILE A 3 13.53 -0.68 8.83
N ILE A 4 14.08 -1.69 8.16
CA ILE A 4 13.62 -2.17 6.86
C ILE A 4 12.88 -3.48 7.09
N ILE A 5 11.65 -3.57 6.56
CA ILE A 5 10.77 -4.74 6.68
C ILE A 5 10.49 -5.28 5.27
N SER A 6 10.88 -6.50 5.02
CA SER A 6 10.62 -7.21 3.77
C SER A 6 9.22 -7.85 3.75
N ASP A 7 8.78 -8.30 2.58
CA ASP A 7 7.58 -9.13 2.45
C ASP A 7 7.66 -10.43 3.27
N ASP A 8 8.86 -11.01 3.37
CA ASP A 8 9.07 -12.24 4.15
C ASP A 8 8.95 -11.98 5.65
N ASP A 9 9.43 -10.83 6.14
CA ASP A 9 9.22 -10.42 7.54
C ASP A 9 7.73 -10.26 7.83
N VAL A 10 6.98 -9.65 6.93
CA VAL A 10 5.52 -9.51 7.08
C VAL A 10 4.85 -10.89 7.13
N ARG A 11 5.23 -11.83 6.25
CA ARG A 11 4.67 -13.19 6.24
C ARG A 11 4.94 -13.95 7.54
N GLN A 12 6.10 -13.75 8.13
CA GLN A 12 6.52 -14.46 9.34
C GLN A 12 5.90 -13.87 10.60
N HIS A 13 5.64 -12.55 10.63
CA HIS A 13 5.33 -11.83 11.85
C HIS A 13 3.93 -11.21 11.91
N LEU A 14 3.18 -11.18 10.81
CA LEU A 14 1.84 -10.61 10.80
C LEU A 14 0.79 -11.67 10.41
N THR A 15 -0.12 -11.94 11.33
CA THR A 15 -1.25 -12.85 11.11
C THR A 15 -2.48 -12.13 10.55
N MET A 16 -3.39 -12.88 9.93
CA MET A 16 -4.66 -12.33 9.47
C MET A 16 -5.50 -11.77 10.63
N ALA A 17 -5.49 -12.43 11.79
CA ALA A 17 -6.24 -11.97 12.97
C ALA A 17 -5.75 -10.60 13.46
N GLU A 18 -4.43 -10.39 13.55
CA GLU A 18 -3.84 -9.10 13.91
C GLU A 18 -4.15 -8.03 12.85
N CYS A 19 -4.12 -8.39 11.57
CA CYS A 19 -4.47 -7.47 10.49
C CYS A 19 -5.95 -7.06 10.54
N ILE A 20 -6.88 -7.98 10.85
CA ILE A 20 -8.30 -7.68 11.05
C ILE A 20 -8.49 -6.71 12.21
N GLU A 21 -7.82 -6.95 13.33
CA GLU A 21 -7.91 -6.05 14.49
C GLU A 21 -7.34 -4.66 14.18
N ALA A 22 -6.22 -4.60 13.48
CA ALA A 22 -5.65 -3.33 13.01
C ALA A 22 -6.62 -2.56 12.11
N MET A 23 -7.34 -3.26 11.22
CA MET A 23 -8.35 -2.62 10.37
C MET A 23 -9.55 -2.13 11.16
N ARG A 24 -10.00 -2.85 12.21
CA ARG A 24 -11.09 -2.39 13.09
C ARG A 24 -10.72 -1.09 13.80
N VAL A 25 -9.52 -1.01 14.35
CA VAL A 25 -9.02 0.22 14.99
C VAL A 25 -8.96 1.37 13.99
N ALA A 26 -8.41 1.14 12.80
CA ALA A 26 -8.33 2.17 11.77
C ALA A 26 -9.71 2.66 11.30
N PHE A 27 -10.69 1.77 11.16
CA PHE A 27 -12.06 2.13 10.83
C PHE A 27 -12.78 2.86 11.97
N SER A 28 -12.51 2.51 13.24
CA SER A 28 -13.02 3.25 14.39
C SER A 28 -12.50 4.68 14.39
N ASP A 29 -11.19 4.85 14.26
CA ASP A 29 -10.56 6.18 14.16
C ASP A 29 -11.13 7.00 12.99
N TYR A 30 -11.37 6.34 11.86
CA TYR A 30 -11.95 7.01 10.70
C TYR A 30 -13.40 7.43 10.94
N ALA A 31 -14.22 6.57 11.52
CA ALA A 31 -15.62 6.87 11.86
C ALA A 31 -15.74 8.00 12.90
N GLU A 32 -14.77 8.11 13.79
CA GLU A 32 -14.70 9.19 14.79
C GLU A 32 -14.08 10.49 14.22
N GLY A 33 -13.68 10.51 12.96
CA GLY A 33 -13.04 11.65 12.32
C GLY A 33 -11.59 11.92 12.77
N LYS A 34 -10.96 10.93 13.41
CA LYS A 34 -9.57 11.03 13.90
C LYS A 34 -8.55 10.61 12.83
N ALA A 35 -8.83 9.51 12.14
CA ALA A 35 -7.93 9.02 11.09
C ALA A 35 -8.00 9.91 9.85
N ILE A 36 -6.86 10.05 9.21
CA ILE A 36 -6.72 10.80 7.95
C ILE A 36 -6.44 9.80 6.84
N THR A 37 -7.20 9.92 5.74
CA THR A 37 -6.89 9.27 4.48
C THR A 37 -7.19 10.26 3.36
N LEU A 38 -6.25 10.45 2.45
CA LEU A 38 -6.41 11.35 1.31
C LEU A 38 -6.69 10.56 0.03
N PRO A 39 -7.37 11.18 -0.94
CA PRO A 39 -7.54 10.58 -2.26
C PRO A 39 -6.21 10.18 -2.88
N ARG A 40 -6.22 9.05 -3.59
CA ARG A 40 -5.04 8.56 -4.30
C ARG A 40 -4.61 9.52 -5.40
N VAL A 41 -3.34 9.89 -5.39
CA VAL A 41 -2.70 10.58 -6.52
C VAL A 41 -2.13 9.53 -7.48
N ARG A 42 -2.44 9.64 -8.76
CA ARG A 42 -1.91 8.79 -9.82
C ARG A 42 -1.38 9.63 -10.97
N TYR A 43 -0.25 9.18 -11.52
CA TYR A 43 0.22 9.70 -12.80
C TYR A 43 0.75 8.57 -13.68
N ARG A 44 0.77 8.83 -14.97
CA ARG A 44 1.29 7.92 -15.98
C ARG A 44 2.36 8.64 -16.77
N SER A 45 3.35 7.88 -17.23
CA SER A 45 4.39 8.37 -18.11
C SER A 45 4.64 7.36 -19.22
N THR A 46 5.11 7.86 -20.36
CA THR A 46 5.64 7.02 -21.42
C THR A 46 6.92 6.35 -20.96
N THR A 47 7.22 5.19 -21.56
CA THR A 47 8.51 4.51 -21.41
C THR A 47 9.24 4.52 -22.76
N SER A 48 10.45 4.01 -22.80
CA SER A 48 11.18 3.79 -24.07
C SER A 48 10.55 2.72 -24.96
N ASP A 49 9.71 1.87 -24.39
CA ASP A 49 8.92 0.87 -25.10
C ASP A 49 7.50 1.42 -25.32
N PRO A 50 7.05 1.62 -26.59
CA PRO A 50 5.75 2.20 -26.88
C PRO A 50 4.57 1.31 -26.44
N GLU A 51 4.79 0.01 -26.23
CA GLU A 51 3.76 -0.91 -25.74
C GLU A 51 3.62 -0.85 -24.21
N ARG A 52 4.53 -0.16 -23.51
CA ARG A 52 4.56 -0.07 -22.06
C ARG A 52 4.22 1.33 -21.59
N GLN A 53 3.57 1.38 -20.44
CA GLN A 53 3.29 2.62 -19.73
C GLN A 53 3.66 2.49 -18.27
N TYR A 54 4.42 3.44 -17.77
CA TYR A 54 4.70 3.57 -16.34
C TYR A 54 3.47 4.13 -15.63
N LEU A 55 3.16 3.56 -14.47
CA LEU A 55 2.11 4.02 -13.56
C LEU A 55 2.67 4.16 -12.17
N ALA A 56 2.60 5.36 -11.61
CA ALA A 56 2.82 5.60 -10.20
C ALA A 56 1.51 5.92 -9.48
N ASN A 57 1.46 5.57 -8.21
CA ASN A 57 0.39 6.00 -7.33
C ASN A 57 0.91 6.27 -5.92
N VAL A 58 0.36 7.28 -5.27
CA VAL A 58 0.73 7.66 -3.90
C VAL A 58 -0.53 7.74 -3.05
N HIS A 59 -0.45 7.16 -1.87
CA HIS A 59 -1.43 7.30 -0.81
C HIS A 59 -0.75 7.85 0.44
N VAL A 60 -1.47 8.65 1.18
CA VAL A 60 -1.05 9.11 2.50
C VAL A 60 -2.18 8.93 3.49
N GLY A 61 -1.83 8.69 4.73
CA GLY A 61 -2.81 8.53 5.80
C GLY A 61 -2.16 8.51 7.18
N ALA A 62 -3.01 8.61 8.19
CA ALA A 62 -2.61 8.52 9.59
C ALA A 62 -3.69 7.82 10.40
N VAL A 63 -3.27 7.01 11.36
CA VAL A 63 -4.13 6.33 12.35
C VAL A 63 -3.62 6.70 13.74
N PRO A 64 -4.22 7.73 14.37
CA PRO A 64 -3.75 8.27 15.66
C PRO A 64 -3.74 7.24 16.78
N SER A 65 -4.69 6.31 16.84
CA SER A 65 -4.69 5.23 17.84
C SER A 65 -3.46 4.35 17.81
N TYR A 66 -2.77 4.28 16.68
CA TYR A 66 -1.46 3.63 16.55
C TYR A 66 -0.28 4.61 16.64
N GLY A 67 -0.55 5.91 16.73
CA GLY A 67 0.49 6.93 16.73
C GLY A 67 1.28 6.97 15.42
N MET A 68 0.71 6.50 14.30
CA MET A 68 1.42 6.30 13.05
C MET A 68 0.80 7.06 11.89
N ALA A 69 1.68 7.64 11.05
CA ALA A 69 1.34 8.09 9.71
C ALA A 69 2.09 7.28 8.66
N CYS A 70 1.60 7.27 7.44
CA CYS A 70 2.27 6.57 6.35
C CYS A 70 2.21 7.32 5.01
N VAL A 71 3.23 7.10 4.21
CA VAL A 71 3.26 7.38 2.77
C VAL A 71 3.46 6.05 2.06
N ARG A 72 2.54 5.70 1.19
CA ARG A 72 2.60 4.51 0.34
C ARG A 72 2.83 4.94 -1.10
N ALA A 73 3.95 4.58 -1.67
CA ALA A 73 4.33 4.87 -3.05
C ALA A 73 4.38 3.58 -3.87
N GLY A 74 3.49 3.44 -4.83
CA GLY A 74 3.44 2.31 -5.75
C GLY A 74 4.01 2.67 -7.11
N SER A 75 4.80 1.76 -7.68
CA SER A 75 5.45 1.88 -8.97
C SER A 75 5.15 0.63 -9.80
N ASN A 76 4.59 0.81 -10.98
CA ASN A 76 4.18 -0.29 -11.85
C ASN A 76 4.51 0.01 -13.30
N CYS A 77 4.75 -1.02 -14.07
CA CYS A 77 4.79 -0.94 -15.52
C CYS A 77 3.64 -1.77 -16.10
N LEU A 78 2.84 -1.17 -16.95
CA LEU A 78 1.67 -1.80 -17.56
C LEU A 78 1.92 -2.02 -19.04
N LEU A 79 1.63 -3.22 -19.53
CA LEU A 79 1.49 -3.49 -20.97
C LEU A 79 0.11 -3.06 -21.44
N GLN A 80 0.04 -2.53 -22.64
CA GLN A 80 -1.22 -2.32 -23.32
C GLN A 80 -1.68 -3.65 -23.93
N ASP A 81 -2.88 -4.09 -23.58
CA ASP A 81 -3.47 -5.27 -24.20
C ASP A 81 -3.92 -4.90 -25.61
N SER A 82 -3.24 -5.48 -26.62
CA SER A 82 -3.58 -5.25 -28.03
C SER A 82 -4.89 -5.92 -28.45
N ALA A 83 -5.34 -6.93 -27.71
CA ALA A 83 -6.56 -7.66 -28.02
C ALA A 83 -7.82 -6.95 -27.54
N ILE A 84 -7.71 -6.12 -26.50
CA ILE A 84 -8.83 -5.39 -25.92
C ILE A 84 -8.44 -3.92 -25.74
N PRO A 85 -8.92 -3.01 -26.61
CA PRO A 85 -8.60 -1.59 -26.51
C PRO A 85 -8.90 -1.02 -25.13
N GLY A 86 -7.93 -0.29 -24.56
CA GLY A 86 -8.06 0.32 -23.24
C GLY A 86 -7.77 -0.61 -22.04
N ARG A 87 -7.68 -1.92 -22.25
CA ARG A 87 -7.24 -2.86 -21.23
C ARG A 87 -5.73 -2.78 -21.06
N LYS A 88 -5.28 -2.76 -19.84
CA LYS A 88 -3.86 -2.79 -19.47
C LYS A 88 -3.58 -4.00 -18.59
N ILE A 89 -2.48 -4.65 -18.84
CA ILE A 89 -2.00 -5.80 -18.08
C ILE A 89 -0.66 -5.44 -17.41
N HIS A 90 -0.41 -5.99 -16.24
CA HIS A 90 0.89 -5.84 -15.61
C HIS A 90 1.94 -6.57 -16.41
N SER A 91 3.06 -5.91 -16.69
CA SER A 91 4.15 -6.44 -17.50
C SER A 91 5.14 -7.27 -16.70
N ASN A 92 5.02 -7.30 -15.39
CA ASN A 92 5.89 -8.11 -14.57
C ASN A 92 5.46 -9.58 -14.68
N PRO A 93 6.36 -10.50 -15.03
CA PRO A 93 6.06 -11.94 -15.09
C PRO A 93 5.69 -12.51 -13.71
N GLU A 94 6.17 -11.88 -12.64
CA GLU A 94 5.79 -12.16 -11.25
C GLU A 94 4.89 -11.03 -10.74
N PRO A 95 3.91 -11.33 -9.86
CA PRO A 95 3.00 -10.33 -9.32
C PRO A 95 3.68 -9.47 -8.22
N VAL A 96 4.86 -8.98 -8.50
CA VAL A 96 5.60 -8.11 -7.59
C VAL A 96 5.18 -6.68 -7.85
N ASN A 97 4.40 -6.14 -6.94
CA ASN A 97 4.17 -4.71 -6.88
C ASN A 97 5.39 -4.04 -6.24
N TRP A 98 6.05 -3.18 -6.97
CA TRP A 98 7.09 -2.33 -6.41
C TRP A 98 6.45 -1.20 -5.63
N THR A 99 5.94 -1.53 -4.45
CA THR A 99 5.32 -0.58 -3.55
C THR A 99 6.14 -0.49 -2.28
N VAL A 100 6.46 0.72 -1.90
CA VAL A 100 7.16 1.03 -0.65
C VAL A 100 6.22 1.81 0.25
N ILE A 101 6.20 1.45 1.53
CA ILE A 101 5.54 2.20 2.59
C ILE A 101 6.62 2.77 3.50
N ILE A 102 6.49 4.06 3.81
CA ILE A 102 7.26 4.71 4.87
C ILE A 102 6.31 4.97 6.02
N LEU A 103 6.64 4.46 7.20
CA LEU A 103 5.93 4.74 8.44
C LEU A 103 6.65 5.84 9.21
N TYR A 104 5.86 6.75 9.76
CA TYR A 104 6.31 7.85 10.60
C TYR A 104 5.63 7.81 11.95
N ASP A 105 6.39 8.09 13.00
CA ASP A 105 5.85 8.34 14.32
C ASP A 105 5.17 9.72 14.37
N LEU A 106 3.93 9.78 14.81
CA LEU A 106 3.16 11.04 14.84
C LEU A 106 3.65 12.02 15.90
N ALA A 107 4.32 11.55 16.96
CA ALA A 107 4.79 12.41 18.04
C ALA A 107 6.13 13.07 17.71
N THR A 108 7.02 12.33 17.01
CA THR A 108 8.38 12.79 16.73
C THR A 108 8.59 13.22 15.28
N ALA A 109 7.67 12.84 14.36
CA ALA A 109 7.78 12.98 12.92
C ALA A 109 8.96 12.19 12.30
N GLU A 110 9.59 11.31 13.07
CA GLU A 110 10.69 10.48 12.58
C GLU A 110 10.19 9.30 11.73
N PRO A 111 10.89 8.92 10.66
CA PRO A 111 10.62 7.67 9.98
C PRO A 111 11.02 6.50 10.88
N VAL A 112 10.09 5.57 11.12
CA VAL A 112 10.31 4.40 11.99
C VAL A 112 10.50 3.12 11.19
N ALA A 113 9.93 3.02 10.00
CA ALA A 113 10.10 1.85 9.15
C ALA A 113 9.95 2.16 7.65
N PHE A 114 10.64 1.36 6.84
CA PHE A 114 10.45 1.26 5.40
C PHE A 114 10.01 -0.18 5.10
N LEU A 115 8.86 -0.34 4.44
CA LEU A 115 8.32 -1.65 4.11
C LEU A 115 8.23 -1.83 2.60
N HIS A 116 8.65 -3.00 2.11
CA HIS A 116 8.24 -3.46 0.80
C HIS A 116 6.83 -4.05 0.91
N GLU A 117 5.89 -3.54 0.10
CA GLU A 117 4.50 -3.97 0.17
C GLU A 117 4.09 -4.74 -1.09
N SER A 118 4.08 -6.06 -0.99
CA SER A 118 3.44 -6.94 -1.97
C SER A 118 2.42 -7.84 -1.25
N TYR A 119 2.89 -8.70 -0.36
CA TYR A 119 2.04 -9.58 0.45
C TYR A 119 1.08 -8.82 1.37
N LEU A 120 1.56 -7.78 2.03
CA LEU A 120 0.74 -6.95 2.94
C LEU A 120 -0.49 -6.37 2.23
N SER A 121 -0.37 -6.04 0.93
CA SER A 121 -1.50 -5.52 0.14
C SER A 121 -2.67 -6.50 0.08
N GLY A 122 -2.39 -7.76 -0.21
CA GLY A 122 -3.40 -8.82 -0.25
C GLY A 122 -3.98 -9.12 1.14
N LEU A 123 -3.11 -9.25 2.13
CA LEU A 123 -3.49 -9.49 3.52
C LEU A 123 -4.43 -8.41 4.04
N ARG A 124 -4.10 -7.14 3.82
CA ARG A 124 -4.92 -6.00 4.22
C ARG A 124 -6.28 -5.98 3.52
N VAL A 125 -6.36 -6.33 2.22
CA VAL A 125 -7.65 -6.42 1.51
C VAL A 125 -8.54 -7.48 2.12
N GLY A 126 -7.99 -8.68 2.41
CA GLY A 126 -8.71 -9.75 3.11
C GLY A 126 -9.17 -9.32 4.51
N ALA A 127 -8.29 -8.66 5.26
CA ALA A 127 -8.59 -8.17 6.61
C ALA A 127 -9.70 -7.09 6.61
N THR A 128 -9.78 -6.25 5.58
CA THR A 128 -10.87 -5.27 5.42
C THR A 128 -12.23 -5.98 5.35
N THR A 129 -12.31 -7.07 4.59
CA THR A 129 -13.52 -7.89 4.50
C THR A 129 -13.82 -8.57 5.85
N GLY A 130 -12.80 -9.15 6.49
CA GLY A 130 -12.95 -9.78 7.81
C GLY A 130 -13.33 -8.83 8.94
N ALA A 131 -12.99 -7.55 8.84
CA ALA A 131 -13.40 -6.54 9.81
C ALA A 131 -14.87 -6.10 9.67
N ALA A 132 -15.49 -6.37 8.50
CA ALA A 132 -16.87 -5.99 8.20
C ALA A 132 -17.91 -7.05 8.64
N VAL A 133 -17.46 -8.24 9.05
CA VAL A 133 -18.29 -9.33 9.58
C VAL A 133 -18.08 -9.47 11.09
#